data_a0db8519761d6689ff2d30c8051cf4e3
#
_entry.id   a0db8519761d6689ff2d30c8051cf4e3
#
_cell.length_a   1.000
_cell.length_b   1.000
_cell.length_c   1.000
_cell.angle_alpha   90.00
_cell.angle_beta   90.00
_cell.angle_gamma   90.00
#
_symmetry.space_group_name_H-M   'P 1'
#
loop_
_entity.id
_entity.type
_entity.pdbx_description
1 polymer ?
#
loop_
_entity_poly.entity_id
_entity_poly.type
_entity_poly.pdbx_seq_one_letter_code
_entity_poly.pdbx_strand_id
1 'polypeptide(L)'
;ETSEGKTASVEPSPEQIRFDMKPAELHEYLDRYVIRQDSAKEILATKICTHFNRIRYFQDHGDSADREGIGRIKNNILLIGPTGVGKTYLIKLIAKKLGVPFVKGDATKFSETGYVGGDVEDLVRDLVQEADGDIEKAKYGIIYVDEIDKIASSGNIIGLDVSRTGVQRNLLKPMEETEVDLKVAHDPISMMEAAAHFQKTGKRLKRTINTKDILFIVSGAFNGLDEIVSKRLFSKGLGFRAELKKKEDRSELFKEVKAEDLIKYGFESEFVGRIPVVAVLEDLSEEDLYKILKNRYSSVVTSKKQDFKSYGIDIRFTDDSLRVIAQEAHKEKTGARALISVVEKILVGFERVLPSSDLKRFTVTRELALNPRPFLQEILADEYHPSRCELFDDVDSLERDDLLNELESRADEFVTCYGQSLSREALELVIESAITRGLSAETVYRRYLKLENDVKTFEAEFYRIYGIRIKFSGEALRELIRLSLDGSEAP
;
A
#
# COMPACT_ATOMS: atom_id res chain seq x y z
N GLU A 1 -51.44 32.32 19.70
CA GLU A 1 -51.14 31.63 18.41
C GLU A 1 -49.65 31.59 18.27
N THR A 2 -49.11 30.47 18.69
CA THR A 2 -47.68 30.18 18.75
C THR A 2 -47.27 29.43 17.50
N SER A 3 -46.40 30.01 16.70
CA SER A 3 -45.73 29.35 15.55
C SER A 3 -44.52 28.55 16.05
N GLU A 4 -44.65 27.24 16.07
CA GLU A 4 -43.55 26.30 16.27
C GLU A 4 -42.63 26.35 15.06
N GLY A 5 -41.40 26.86 15.29
CA GLY A 5 -40.31 26.76 14.34
C GLY A 5 -39.78 25.31 14.29
N LYS A 6 -39.99 24.63 13.17
CA LYS A 6 -39.32 23.38 12.86
C LYS A 6 -37.81 23.66 12.66
N THR A 7 -37.01 23.26 13.63
CA THR A 7 -35.57 23.11 13.45
C THR A 7 -35.31 21.99 12.43
N ALA A 8 -34.96 22.39 11.22
CA ALA A 8 -34.42 21.46 10.24
C ALA A 8 -33.11 20.87 10.80
N SER A 9 -33.10 19.57 11.01
CA SER A 9 -31.87 18.81 11.26
C SER A 9 -30.96 18.97 10.03
N VAL A 10 -29.89 19.74 10.20
CA VAL A 10 -28.80 19.80 9.21
C VAL A 10 -28.15 18.43 9.24
N GLU A 11 -28.39 17.62 8.21
CA GLU A 11 -27.60 16.42 7.97
C GLU A 11 -26.13 16.86 7.87
N PRO A 12 -25.19 16.15 8.52
CA PRO A 12 -23.78 16.49 8.39
C PRO A 12 -23.40 16.37 6.90
N SER A 13 -22.87 17.45 6.34
CA SER A 13 -22.31 17.45 5.00
C SER A 13 -21.23 16.34 4.92
N PRO A 14 -21.19 15.55 3.84
CA PRO A 14 -20.19 14.52 3.69
C PRO A 14 -18.80 15.13 3.89
N GLU A 15 -17.97 14.47 4.70
CA GLU A 15 -16.58 14.91 4.93
C GLU A 15 -15.88 15.04 3.58
N GLN A 16 -15.65 16.28 3.16
CA GLN A 16 -14.93 16.56 1.93
C GLN A 16 -13.51 16.03 2.08
N ILE A 17 -13.14 15.08 1.24
CA ILE A 17 -11.77 14.58 1.20
C ILE A 17 -10.86 15.76 0.83
N ARG A 18 -10.05 16.22 1.79
CA ARG A 18 -9.13 17.33 1.57
C ARG A 18 -7.80 16.81 1.06
N PHE A 19 -7.53 17.03 -0.23
CA PHE A 19 -6.24 16.74 -0.84
C PHE A 19 -5.34 17.97 -0.71
N ASP A 20 -4.41 17.97 0.23
CA ASP A 20 -3.44 19.05 0.45
C ASP A 20 -1.98 18.54 0.46
N MET A 21 -1.80 17.24 0.24
CA MET A 21 -0.49 16.59 0.27
C MET A 21 0.42 17.04 -0.87
N LYS A 22 1.65 17.38 -0.53
CA LYS A 22 2.69 17.74 -1.49
C LYS A 22 3.44 16.50 -2.00
N PRO A 23 3.97 16.52 -3.25
CA PRO A 23 4.74 15.42 -3.79
C PRO A 23 5.92 14.99 -2.92
N ALA A 24 6.64 15.95 -2.31
CA ALA A 24 7.76 15.66 -1.42
C ALA A 24 7.35 14.89 -0.17
N GLU A 25 6.21 15.23 0.44
CA GLU A 25 5.67 14.54 1.63
C GLU A 25 5.26 13.10 1.31
N LEU A 26 4.63 12.90 0.12
CA LEU A 26 4.28 11.56 -0.32
C LEU A 26 5.52 10.73 -0.65
N HIS A 27 6.52 11.33 -1.30
CA HIS A 27 7.79 10.67 -1.61
C HIS A 27 8.51 10.21 -0.32
N GLU A 28 8.65 11.10 0.67
CA GLU A 28 9.24 10.77 1.96
C GLU A 28 8.47 9.66 2.69
N TYR A 29 7.14 9.69 2.64
CA TYR A 29 6.33 8.60 3.17
C TYR A 29 6.65 7.27 2.48
N LEU A 30 6.77 7.25 1.15
CA LEU A 30 7.07 6.03 0.40
C LEU A 30 8.47 5.51 0.68
N ASP A 31 9.45 6.37 0.92
CA ASP A 31 10.83 5.99 1.26
C ASP A 31 10.93 5.16 2.53
N ARG A 32 10.02 5.37 3.48
CA ARG A 32 9.96 4.58 4.72
C ARG A 32 9.54 3.13 4.49
N TYR A 33 8.70 2.88 3.49
CA TYR A 33 8.08 1.57 3.26
C TYR A 33 8.69 0.82 2.09
N VAL A 34 9.20 1.53 1.09
CA VAL A 34 9.67 0.95 -0.18
C VAL A 34 11.14 1.23 -0.38
N ILE A 35 11.92 0.18 -0.30
CA ILE A 35 13.36 0.23 -0.54
C ILE A 35 13.64 0.35 -2.03
N ARG A 36 14.60 1.20 -2.40
CA ARG A 36 14.94 1.52 -3.79
C ARG A 36 13.74 2.16 -4.53
N GLN A 37 13.68 2.07 -5.83
CA GLN A 37 12.58 2.55 -6.69
C GLN A 37 12.41 4.09 -6.70
N ASP A 38 13.49 4.84 -6.51
CA ASP A 38 13.43 6.30 -6.28
C ASP A 38 12.78 7.04 -7.45
N SER A 39 13.17 6.71 -8.69
CA SER A 39 12.57 7.30 -9.89
C SER A 39 11.06 7.01 -10.00
N ALA A 40 10.63 5.78 -9.70
CA ALA A 40 9.22 5.44 -9.73
C ALA A 40 8.44 6.14 -8.61
N LYS A 41 9.01 6.22 -7.39
CA LYS A 41 8.42 6.97 -6.26
C LYS A 41 8.24 8.44 -6.59
N GLU A 42 9.25 9.08 -7.18
CA GLU A 42 9.23 10.48 -7.58
C GLU A 42 8.11 10.76 -8.63
N ILE A 43 8.06 9.95 -9.69
CA ILE A 43 7.04 10.06 -10.74
C ILE A 43 5.64 9.86 -10.16
N LEU A 44 5.44 8.80 -9.36
CA LEU A 44 4.15 8.49 -8.76
C LEU A 44 3.70 9.57 -7.78
N ALA A 45 4.57 9.99 -6.86
CA ALA A 45 4.26 11.04 -5.90
C ALA A 45 3.86 12.33 -6.62
N THR A 46 4.63 12.74 -7.64
CA THR A 46 4.36 13.95 -8.41
C THR A 46 3.04 13.86 -9.17
N LYS A 47 2.82 12.79 -9.93
CA LYS A 47 1.64 12.69 -10.82
C LYS A 47 0.35 12.44 -10.07
N ILE A 48 0.40 11.65 -9.00
CA ILE A 48 -0.77 11.37 -8.17
C ILE A 48 -1.16 12.61 -7.35
N CYS A 49 -0.21 13.26 -6.68
CA CYS A 49 -0.51 14.53 -5.99
C CYS A 49 -1.03 15.60 -6.96
N THR A 50 -0.46 15.72 -8.16
CA THR A 50 -0.96 16.65 -9.19
C THR A 50 -2.39 16.31 -9.61
N HIS A 51 -2.72 15.02 -9.76
CA HIS A 51 -4.08 14.58 -10.10
C HIS A 51 -5.09 15.02 -9.04
N PHE A 52 -4.86 14.71 -7.77
CA PHE A 52 -5.80 15.04 -6.69
C PHE A 52 -5.84 16.54 -6.35
N ASN A 53 -4.70 17.25 -6.36
CA ASN A 53 -4.68 18.69 -6.16
C ASN A 53 -5.41 19.45 -7.28
N ARG A 54 -5.36 18.94 -8.51
CA ARG A 54 -6.13 19.50 -9.63
C ARG A 54 -7.63 19.31 -9.42
N ILE A 55 -8.08 18.13 -8.94
CA ILE A 55 -9.49 17.89 -8.62
C ILE A 55 -9.96 18.90 -7.57
N ARG A 56 -9.20 19.05 -6.47
CA ARG A 56 -9.50 20.04 -5.43
C ARG A 56 -9.61 21.45 -5.98
N TYR A 57 -8.67 21.87 -6.83
CA TYR A 57 -8.69 23.21 -7.43
C TYR A 57 -9.98 23.47 -8.19
N PHE A 58 -10.48 22.48 -8.95
CA PHE A 58 -11.75 22.63 -9.68
C PHE A 58 -12.97 22.59 -8.75
N GLN A 59 -12.92 21.86 -7.64
CA GLN A 59 -13.99 21.88 -6.63
C GLN A 59 -14.09 23.26 -5.96
N ASP A 60 -12.95 23.86 -5.60
CA ASP A 60 -12.90 25.14 -4.89
C ASP A 60 -13.30 26.32 -5.79
N HIS A 61 -13.03 26.25 -7.10
CA HIS A 61 -13.25 27.37 -8.05
C HIS A 61 -14.52 27.23 -8.90
N GLY A 62 -15.26 26.13 -8.76
CA GLY A 62 -16.54 25.87 -9.43
C GLY A 62 -16.46 25.76 -10.95
N ASP A 63 -17.63 25.61 -11.59
CA ASP A 63 -17.79 25.35 -13.03
C ASP A 63 -17.29 26.47 -13.98
N SER A 64 -16.86 27.61 -13.46
CA SER A 64 -16.32 28.69 -14.30
C SER A 64 -15.03 28.29 -15.02
N ALA A 65 -14.21 27.43 -14.40
CA ALA A 65 -13.00 26.90 -15.03
C ALA A 65 -13.29 25.75 -16.03
N ASP A 66 -14.43 25.06 -15.90
CA ASP A 66 -14.88 24.02 -16.83
C ASP A 66 -15.51 24.60 -18.13
N ARG A 67 -16.02 25.85 -18.07
CA ARG A 67 -16.67 26.50 -19.22
C ARG A 67 -15.72 26.89 -20.38
N GLU A 68 -14.42 26.91 -20.10
CA GLU A 68 -13.43 27.21 -21.15
C GLU A 68 -13.05 26.00 -22.02
N GLY A 69 -13.60 24.80 -21.76
CA GLY A 69 -13.46 23.66 -22.67
C GLY A 69 -12.02 23.12 -22.84
N ILE A 70 -11.09 23.53 -21.96
CA ILE A 70 -9.71 23.04 -22.01
C ILE A 70 -9.70 21.59 -21.50
N GLY A 71 -9.48 20.66 -22.42
CA GLY A 71 -9.52 19.21 -22.16
C GLY A 71 -8.66 18.80 -20.96
N ARG A 72 -9.28 18.16 -19.98
CA ARG A 72 -8.60 17.60 -18.82
C ARG A 72 -7.87 16.33 -19.25
N ILE A 73 -6.55 16.35 -19.27
CA ILE A 73 -5.76 15.16 -19.51
C ILE A 73 -5.68 14.37 -18.20
N LYS A 74 -6.23 13.15 -18.19
CA LYS A 74 -6.03 12.21 -17.06
C LYS A 74 -4.56 11.79 -16.98
N ASN A 75 -4.03 11.71 -15.78
CA ASN A 75 -2.66 11.25 -15.53
C ASN A 75 -2.62 9.73 -15.30
N ASN A 76 -3.29 8.93 -16.16
CA ASN A 76 -3.19 7.48 -16.04
C ASN A 76 -1.73 7.04 -16.16
N ILE A 77 -1.35 6.03 -15.37
CA ILE A 77 0.06 5.66 -15.18
C ILE A 77 0.28 4.20 -15.60
N LEU A 78 1.35 3.96 -16.34
CA LEU A 78 1.87 2.65 -16.63
C LEU A 78 3.06 2.35 -15.71
N LEU A 79 2.99 1.23 -14.97
CA LEU A 79 4.10 0.70 -14.20
C LEU A 79 4.74 -0.46 -14.92
N ILE A 80 6.00 -0.31 -15.29
CA ILE A 80 6.81 -1.36 -15.91
C ILE A 80 7.82 -1.87 -14.88
N GLY A 81 7.93 -3.18 -14.74
CA GLY A 81 8.97 -3.75 -13.88
C GLY A 81 8.74 -5.23 -13.57
N PRO A 82 9.78 -5.95 -13.14
CA PRO A 82 9.74 -7.37 -12.88
C PRO A 82 8.67 -7.76 -11.85
N THR A 83 8.41 -9.06 -11.76
CA THR A 83 7.51 -9.57 -10.73
C THR A 83 8.19 -9.48 -9.35
N GLY A 84 7.43 -9.11 -8.33
CA GLY A 84 7.93 -9.07 -6.95
C GLY A 84 8.73 -7.83 -6.55
N VAL A 85 8.83 -6.78 -7.41
CA VAL A 85 9.52 -5.52 -7.07
C VAL A 85 8.66 -4.50 -6.32
N GLY A 86 7.41 -4.86 -5.98
CA GLY A 86 6.56 -4.01 -5.14
C GLY A 86 5.55 -3.13 -5.88
N LYS A 87 5.27 -3.33 -7.19
CA LYS A 87 4.32 -2.51 -7.97
C LYS A 87 2.98 -2.30 -7.28
N THR A 88 2.27 -3.38 -6.97
CA THR A 88 0.96 -3.34 -6.28
C THR A 88 1.07 -2.76 -4.87
N TYR A 89 2.13 -3.11 -4.14
CA TYR A 89 2.37 -2.64 -2.78
C TYR A 89 2.51 -1.12 -2.71
N LEU A 90 3.28 -0.55 -3.64
CA LEU A 90 3.52 0.89 -3.75
C LEU A 90 2.20 1.66 -3.95
N ILE A 91 1.35 1.22 -4.87
CA ILE A 91 0.07 1.89 -5.13
C ILE A 91 -0.91 1.73 -3.96
N LYS A 92 -0.94 0.56 -3.33
CA LYS A 92 -1.76 0.34 -2.13
C LYS A 92 -1.35 1.24 -0.97
N LEU A 93 -0.05 1.46 -0.77
CA LEU A 93 0.45 2.42 0.22
C LEU A 93 0.01 3.85 -0.08
N ILE A 94 0.10 4.26 -1.34
CA ILE A 94 -0.33 5.60 -1.78
C ILE A 94 -1.83 5.79 -1.52
N ALA A 95 -2.66 4.86 -1.95
CA ALA A 95 -4.10 4.92 -1.73
C ALA A 95 -4.47 5.01 -0.24
N LYS A 96 -3.81 4.18 0.59
CA LYS A 96 -3.97 4.22 2.05
C LYS A 96 -3.55 5.56 2.66
N LYS A 97 -2.44 6.13 2.21
CA LYS A 97 -1.94 7.43 2.71
C LYS A 97 -2.87 8.58 2.34
N LEU A 98 -3.44 8.53 1.13
CA LEU A 98 -4.40 9.53 0.65
C LEU A 98 -5.82 9.34 1.20
N GLY A 99 -6.13 8.18 1.80
CA GLY A 99 -7.46 7.87 2.29
C GLY A 99 -8.51 7.66 1.19
N VAL A 100 -8.07 7.30 -0.03
CA VAL A 100 -8.97 7.10 -1.18
C VAL A 100 -9.29 5.61 -1.38
N PRO A 101 -10.48 5.27 -1.91
CA PRO A 101 -10.84 3.90 -2.26
C PRO A 101 -9.86 3.30 -3.27
N PHE A 102 -9.55 2.02 -3.13
CA PHE A 102 -8.58 1.31 -3.96
C PHE A 102 -9.09 -0.05 -4.38
N VAL A 103 -9.18 -0.29 -5.68
CA VAL A 103 -9.55 -1.59 -6.26
C VAL A 103 -8.42 -2.12 -7.11
N LYS A 104 -8.17 -3.43 -6.99
CA LYS A 104 -7.21 -4.16 -7.81
C LYS A 104 -7.92 -5.10 -8.76
N GLY A 105 -7.71 -4.92 -10.07
CA GLY A 105 -8.10 -5.87 -11.12
C GLY A 105 -6.90 -6.61 -11.69
N ASP A 106 -7.21 -7.66 -12.43
CA ASP A 106 -6.25 -8.46 -13.21
C ASP A 106 -6.72 -8.47 -14.66
N ALA A 107 -5.89 -7.95 -15.56
CA ALA A 107 -6.24 -7.80 -16.98
C ALA A 107 -6.57 -9.13 -17.65
N THR A 108 -6.04 -10.25 -17.16
CA THR A 108 -6.28 -11.59 -17.73
C THR A 108 -7.67 -12.14 -17.42
N LYS A 109 -8.38 -11.56 -16.46
CA LYS A 109 -9.73 -11.98 -16.08
C LYS A 109 -10.85 -11.32 -16.90
N PHE A 110 -10.53 -10.31 -17.69
CA PHE A 110 -11.51 -9.62 -18.53
C PHE A 110 -11.68 -10.29 -19.88
N SER A 111 -12.90 -10.26 -20.38
CA SER A 111 -13.23 -10.73 -21.72
C SER A 111 -13.92 -9.64 -22.53
N GLU A 112 -13.85 -9.73 -23.87
CA GLU A 112 -14.48 -8.76 -24.77
C GLU A 112 -16.00 -8.69 -24.61
N THR A 113 -16.63 -9.82 -24.32
CA THR A 113 -18.09 -9.96 -24.31
C THR A 113 -18.74 -9.97 -22.93
N GLY A 114 -17.93 -10.01 -21.84
CA GLY A 114 -18.46 -10.14 -20.48
C GLY A 114 -19.19 -11.47 -20.16
N TYR A 115 -19.37 -12.34 -21.16
CA TYR A 115 -20.09 -13.62 -21.00
C TYR A 115 -19.25 -14.72 -20.35
N VAL A 116 -17.94 -14.69 -20.56
CA VAL A 116 -16.97 -15.61 -19.96
C VAL A 116 -15.79 -14.76 -19.46
N GLY A 117 -15.93 -14.20 -18.25
CA GLY A 117 -14.94 -13.29 -17.65
C GLY A 117 -15.64 -12.04 -17.09
N GLY A 118 -14.96 -11.28 -16.23
CA GLY A 118 -15.45 -10.03 -15.65
C GLY A 118 -15.59 -8.93 -16.72
N ASP A 119 -16.52 -8.03 -16.50
CA ASP A 119 -16.60 -6.78 -17.24
C ASP A 119 -15.60 -5.77 -16.62
N VAL A 120 -14.99 -4.94 -17.45
CA VAL A 120 -14.13 -3.85 -16.98
C VAL A 120 -14.91 -2.84 -16.12
N GLU A 121 -16.20 -2.65 -16.39
CA GLU A 121 -17.07 -1.81 -15.58
C GLU A 121 -17.27 -2.32 -14.15
N ASP A 122 -17.08 -3.64 -13.91
CA ASP A 122 -17.16 -4.21 -12.57
C ASP A 122 -16.11 -3.60 -11.64
N LEU A 123 -14.93 -3.22 -12.16
CA LEU A 123 -13.91 -2.49 -11.37
C LEU A 123 -14.44 -1.18 -10.79
N VAL A 124 -15.29 -0.48 -11.55
CA VAL A 124 -15.90 0.76 -11.09
C VAL A 124 -16.99 0.49 -10.07
N ARG A 125 -17.74 -0.60 -10.24
CA ARG A 125 -18.75 -1.06 -9.26
C ARG A 125 -18.10 -1.51 -7.96
N ASP A 126 -17.00 -2.26 -8.05
CA ASP A 126 -16.20 -2.69 -6.89
C ASP A 126 -15.62 -1.46 -6.14
N LEU A 127 -15.21 -0.41 -6.89
CA LEU A 127 -14.71 0.83 -6.28
C LEU A 127 -15.78 1.55 -5.46
N VAL A 128 -17.03 1.52 -5.89
CA VAL A 128 -18.15 2.06 -5.12
C VAL A 128 -18.44 1.21 -3.88
N GLN A 129 -18.29 -0.11 -3.96
CA GLN A 129 -18.41 -0.99 -2.80
C GLN A 129 -17.30 -0.73 -1.78
N GLU A 130 -16.05 -0.57 -2.23
CA GLU A 130 -14.90 -0.23 -1.37
C GLU A 130 -15.06 1.15 -0.70
N ALA A 131 -15.87 2.02 -1.29
CA ALA A 131 -16.26 3.31 -0.72
C ALA A 131 -17.51 3.24 0.18
N ASP A 132 -17.92 2.05 0.64
CA ASP A 132 -19.14 1.82 1.44
C ASP A 132 -20.44 2.31 0.75
N GLY A 133 -20.46 2.32 -0.58
CA GLY A 133 -21.59 2.80 -1.39
C GLY A 133 -21.64 4.31 -1.58
N ASP A 134 -20.66 5.05 -1.07
CA ASP A 134 -20.51 6.49 -1.27
C ASP A 134 -19.95 6.78 -2.68
N ILE A 135 -20.84 7.19 -3.59
CA ILE A 135 -20.49 7.50 -4.99
C ILE A 135 -19.55 8.71 -5.06
N GLU A 136 -19.75 9.72 -4.20
CA GLU A 136 -18.91 10.91 -4.22
C GLU A 136 -17.47 10.59 -3.79
N LYS A 137 -17.30 9.73 -2.79
CA LYS A 137 -16.00 9.23 -2.37
C LYS A 137 -15.37 8.32 -3.43
N ALA A 138 -16.15 7.47 -4.07
CA ALA A 138 -15.67 6.56 -5.12
C ALA A 138 -15.10 7.29 -6.35
N LYS A 139 -15.63 8.48 -6.71
CA LYS A 139 -15.11 9.30 -7.81
C LYS A 139 -13.61 9.64 -7.66
N TYR A 140 -13.09 9.67 -6.45
CA TYR A 140 -11.68 9.96 -6.16
C TYR A 140 -10.84 8.70 -5.92
N GLY A 141 -11.34 7.54 -6.34
CA GLY A 141 -10.67 6.27 -6.16
C GLY A 141 -9.54 6.02 -7.14
N ILE A 142 -8.76 4.99 -6.82
CA ILE A 142 -7.69 4.46 -7.66
C ILE A 142 -8.07 3.05 -8.11
N ILE A 143 -8.12 2.84 -9.42
CA ILE A 143 -8.26 1.51 -10.04
C ILE A 143 -6.89 1.07 -10.53
N TYR A 144 -6.40 -0.03 -9.98
CA TYR A 144 -5.13 -0.63 -10.36
C TYR A 144 -5.36 -1.92 -11.13
N VAL A 145 -4.87 -1.98 -12.38
CA VAL A 145 -5.00 -3.16 -13.24
C VAL A 145 -3.62 -3.81 -13.41
N ASP A 146 -3.47 -5.02 -12.88
CA ASP A 146 -2.23 -5.80 -12.96
C ASP A 146 -2.20 -6.64 -14.24
N GLU A 147 -1.01 -7.11 -14.62
CA GLU A 147 -0.76 -8.00 -15.77
C GLU A 147 -1.25 -7.47 -17.13
N ILE A 148 -1.21 -6.14 -17.31
CA ILE A 148 -1.67 -5.48 -18.55
C ILE A 148 -0.89 -5.95 -19.79
N ASP A 149 0.36 -6.36 -19.63
CA ASP A 149 1.21 -6.89 -20.71
C ASP A 149 0.64 -8.18 -21.32
N LYS A 150 -0.24 -8.90 -20.61
CA LYS A 150 -0.86 -10.15 -21.08
C LYS A 150 -1.98 -9.93 -22.09
N ILE A 151 -2.55 -8.72 -22.16
CA ILE A 151 -3.55 -8.37 -23.17
C ILE A 151 -2.96 -7.70 -24.40
N ALA A 152 -1.62 -7.56 -24.47
CA ALA A 152 -0.95 -7.17 -25.69
C ALA A 152 -1.09 -8.27 -26.75
N SER A 153 -1.47 -7.90 -27.96
CA SER A 153 -1.58 -8.86 -29.08
C SER A 153 -0.21 -9.27 -29.55
N SER A 154 0.10 -10.57 -29.48
CA SER A 154 1.35 -11.11 -29.99
C SER A 154 1.34 -11.09 -31.54
N GLY A 155 2.20 -10.29 -32.14
CA GLY A 155 2.29 -10.14 -33.62
C GLY A 155 2.68 -11.40 -34.41
N ASN A 156 2.83 -12.57 -33.75
CA ASN A 156 3.23 -13.84 -34.39
C ASN A 156 2.11 -14.88 -34.53
N ILE A 157 0.86 -14.55 -34.17
CA ILE A 157 -0.25 -15.47 -34.38
C ILE A 157 -0.89 -15.13 -35.73
N ILE A 158 -0.88 -16.07 -36.65
CA ILE A 158 -1.63 -16.02 -37.92
C ILE A 158 -3.13 -16.08 -37.59
N GLY A 159 -3.72 -14.93 -37.34
CA GLY A 159 -5.12 -14.70 -36.97
C GLY A 159 -5.20 -13.48 -36.06
N LEU A 160 -6.17 -12.59 -36.36
CA LEU A 160 -6.49 -11.45 -35.49
C LEU A 160 -6.87 -12.01 -34.11
N ASP A 161 -6.06 -11.74 -33.08
CA ASP A 161 -6.39 -12.05 -31.69
C ASP A 161 -7.44 -11.02 -31.19
N VAL A 162 -8.66 -11.19 -31.69
CA VAL A 162 -9.76 -10.25 -31.49
C VAL A 162 -10.11 -10.08 -30.03
N SER A 163 -9.92 -11.14 -29.21
CA SER A 163 -10.31 -11.13 -27.81
C SER A 163 -9.44 -10.20 -26.94
N ARG A 164 -8.13 -10.16 -27.17
CA ARG A 164 -7.20 -9.31 -26.41
C ARG A 164 -7.33 -7.83 -26.77
N THR A 165 -7.51 -7.55 -28.06
CA THR A 165 -7.77 -6.21 -28.59
C THR A 165 -9.10 -5.66 -28.04
N GLY A 166 -10.14 -6.54 -27.93
CA GLY A 166 -11.43 -6.19 -27.34
C GLY A 166 -11.32 -5.73 -25.88
N VAL A 167 -10.49 -6.41 -25.06
CA VAL A 167 -10.25 -6.01 -23.67
C VAL A 167 -9.55 -4.64 -23.59
N GLN A 168 -8.57 -4.35 -24.47
CA GLN A 168 -7.94 -3.03 -24.52
C GLN A 168 -8.98 -1.93 -24.80
N ARG A 169 -9.88 -2.15 -25.76
CA ARG A 169 -10.97 -1.21 -26.09
C ARG A 169 -11.97 -1.02 -24.98
N ASN A 170 -12.31 -2.09 -24.26
CA ASN A 170 -13.21 -1.98 -23.12
C ASN A 170 -12.60 -1.19 -21.97
N LEU A 171 -11.28 -1.30 -21.74
CA LEU A 171 -10.56 -0.49 -20.76
C LEU A 171 -10.49 0.99 -21.14
N LEU A 172 -10.45 1.33 -22.44
CA LEU A 172 -10.41 2.72 -22.89
C LEU A 172 -11.58 3.54 -22.37
N LYS A 173 -12.80 2.98 -22.40
CA LYS A 173 -14.01 3.71 -21.99
C LYS A 173 -13.92 4.29 -20.58
N PRO A 174 -13.68 3.51 -19.51
CA PRO A 174 -13.57 4.06 -18.17
C PRO A 174 -12.27 4.83 -17.92
N MET A 175 -11.22 4.54 -18.69
CA MET A 175 -9.96 5.34 -18.63
C MET A 175 -10.11 6.74 -19.18
N GLU A 176 -11.06 6.98 -20.04
CA GLU A 176 -11.42 8.32 -20.53
C GLU A 176 -12.39 9.02 -19.59
N GLU A 177 -13.59 9.21 -20.01
CA GLU A 177 -14.70 9.73 -19.23
C GLU A 177 -15.97 8.99 -19.66
N THR A 178 -16.56 8.23 -18.74
CA THR A 178 -17.75 7.44 -19.04
C THR A 178 -18.67 7.42 -17.81
N GLU A 179 -19.96 7.42 -18.08
CA GLU A 179 -20.98 7.14 -17.08
C GLU A 179 -21.19 5.63 -16.97
N VAL A 180 -20.84 5.05 -15.82
CA VAL A 180 -21.03 3.63 -15.56
C VAL A 180 -22.29 3.43 -14.72
N ASP A 181 -23.20 2.53 -15.18
CA ASP A 181 -24.38 2.16 -14.41
C ASP A 181 -23.99 1.20 -13.28
N LEU A 182 -24.35 1.56 -12.07
CA LEU A 182 -24.07 0.77 -10.86
C LEU A 182 -25.03 -0.42 -10.67
N LYS A 183 -26.05 -0.53 -11.51
CA LYS A 183 -26.97 -1.67 -11.48
C LYS A 183 -26.31 -2.90 -12.06
N VAL A 184 -26.24 -3.94 -11.25
CA VAL A 184 -25.91 -5.29 -11.76
C VAL A 184 -27.16 -5.87 -12.41
N ALA A 185 -27.08 -6.25 -13.68
CA ALA A 185 -28.21 -6.66 -14.51
C ALA A 185 -29.03 -7.86 -13.97
N HIS A 186 -28.52 -8.57 -12.95
CA HIS A 186 -29.14 -9.80 -12.40
C HIS A 186 -29.25 -9.80 -10.88
N ASP A 187 -29.09 -8.64 -10.20
CA ASP A 187 -29.27 -8.55 -8.75
C ASP A 187 -30.78 -8.34 -8.40
N PRO A 188 -31.44 -9.30 -7.75
CA PRO A 188 -32.85 -9.20 -7.36
C PRO A 188 -33.15 -8.01 -6.44
N ILE A 189 -32.18 -7.63 -5.59
CA ILE A 189 -32.35 -6.54 -4.62
C ILE A 189 -32.37 -5.20 -5.35
N SER A 190 -31.42 -4.96 -6.27
CA SER A 190 -31.40 -3.76 -7.13
C SER A 190 -32.62 -3.64 -8.00
N MET A 191 -33.18 -4.77 -8.46
CA MET A 191 -34.44 -4.80 -9.24
C MET A 191 -35.66 -4.42 -8.38
N MET A 192 -35.73 -4.90 -7.13
CA MET A 192 -36.81 -4.55 -6.19
C MET A 192 -36.74 -3.07 -5.79
N GLU A 193 -35.58 -2.54 -5.49
CA GLU A 193 -35.39 -1.13 -5.16
C GLU A 193 -35.76 -0.22 -6.35
N ALA A 194 -35.35 -0.59 -7.56
CA ALA A 194 -35.68 0.15 -8.76
C ALA A 194 -37.21 0.13 -9.05
N ALA A 195 -37.87 -1.00 -8.82
CA ALA A 195 -39.33 -1.13 -8.97
C ALA A 195 -40.06 -0.30 -7.90
N ALA A 196 -39.64 -0.35 -6.64
CA ALA A 196 -40.22 0.43 -5.56
C ALA A 196 -40.05 1.95 -5.78
N HIS A 197 -38.89 2.38 -6.27
CA HIS A 197 -38.64 3.78 -6.60
C HIS A 197 -39.48 4.24 -7.81
N PHE A 198 -39.59 3.40 -8.83
CA PHE A 198 -40.44 3.69 -9.99
C PHE A 198 -41.93 3.83 -9.61
N GLN A 199 -42.42 2.97 -8.72
CA GLN A 199 -43.78 3.07 -8.19
C GLN A 199 -44.02 4.35 -7.40
N LYS A 200 -43.01 4.85 -6.66
CA LYS A 200 -43.13 6.07 -5.84
C LYS A 200 -42.97 7.36 -6.64
N THR A 201 -42.11 7.37 -7.65
CA THR A 201 -41.66 8.64 -8.29
C THR A 201 -42.00 8.71 -9.79
N GLY A 202 -42.43 7.60 -10.41
CA GLY A 202 -42.64 7.50 -11.86
C GLY A 202 -41.35 7.64 -12.69
N LYS A 203 -40.19 7.76 -12.06
CA LYS A 203 -38.89 7.88 -12.73
C LYS A 203 -37.98 6.67 -12.44
N ARG A 204 -37.23 6.25 -13.46
CA ARG A 204 -36.21 5.20 -13.25
C ARG A 204 -35.10 5.75 -12.39
N LEU A 205 -34.77 5.04 -11.33
CA LEU A 205 -33.61 5.32 -10.50
C LEU A 205 -32.35 5.07 -11.35
N LYS A 206 -31.69 6.13 -11.83
CA LYS A 206 -30.35 6.01 -12.43
C LYS A 206 -29.33 6.24 -11.31
N ARG A 207 -28.63 5.19 -10.92
CA ARG A 207 -27.43 5.28 -10.10
C ARG A 207 -26.23 5.10 -11.05
N THR A 208 -25.62 6.18 -11.47
CA THR A 208 -24.42 6.18 -12.32
C THR A 208 -23.27 6.86 -11.62
N ILE A 209 -22.06 6.45 -11.94
CA ILE A 209 -20.82 7.12 -11.54
C ILE A 209 -20.09 7.57 -12.80
N ASN A 210 -19.61 8.82 -12.78
CA ASN A 210 -18.72 9.33 -13.82
C ASN A 210 -17.27 8.99 -13.48
N THR A 211 -16.54 8.40 -14.43
CA THR A 211 -15.15 7.95 -14.22
C THR A 211 -14.12 9.08 -14.41
N LYS A 212 -14.54 10.31 -14.68
CA LYS A 212 -13.69 11.47 -14.99
C LYS A 212 -12.52 11.67 -14.01
N ASP A 213 -12.77 11.55 -12.72
CA ASP A 213 -11.80 11.83 -11.67
C ASP A 213 -11.16 10.54 -11.07
N ILE A 214 -11.60 9.36 -11.51
CA ILE A 214 -10.99 8.08 -11.14
C ILE A 214 -9.61 7.94 -11.79
N LEU A 215 -8.60 7.64 -11.01
CA LEU A 215 -7.24 7.43 -11.49
C LEU A 215 -7.01 5.95 -11.86
N PHE A 216 -6.63 5.70 -13.11
CA PHE A 216 -6.26 4.37 -13.57
C PHE A 216 -4.74 4.22 -13.57
N ILE A 217 -4.28 3.15 -12.94
CA ILE A 217 -2.87 2.75 -12.91
C ILE A 217 -2.80 1.32 -13.43
N VAL A 218 -2.09 1.10 -14.50
CA VAL A 218 -1.92 -0.23 -15.11
C VAL A 218 -0.49 -0.72 -14.90
N SER A 219 -0.28 -2.02 -14.77
CA SER A 219 1.05 -2.56 -14.52
C SER A 219 1.32 -3.87 -15.25
N GLY A 220 2.59 -4.13 -15.55
CA GLY A 220 3.02 -5.39 -16.16
C GLY A 220 4.52 -5.63 -16.02
N ALA A 221 4.93 -6.87 -16.33
CA ALA A 221 6.34 -7.26 -16.36
C ALA A 221 7.02 -6.92 -17.69
N PHE A 222 6.25 -6.85 -18.78
CA PHE A 222 6.67 -6.48 -20.13
C PHE A 222 7.87 -7.30 -20.63
N ASN A 223 7.79 -8.63 -20.48
CA ASN A 223 8.85 -9.52 -20.96
C ASN A 223 9.03 -9.38 -22.47
N GLY A 224 10.28 -9.13 -22.92
CA GLY A 224 10.63 -8.95 -24.33
C GLY A 224 10.51 -7.50 -24.84
N LEU A 225 9.98 -6.56 -24.04
CA LEU A 225 9.97 -5.14 -24.41
C LEU A 225 11.40 -4.55 -24.44
N ASP A 226 12.28 -5.03 -23.59
CA ASP A 226 13.71 -4.70 -23.56
C ASP A 226 14.40 -4.97 -24.91
N GLU A 227 14.05 -6.07 -25.59
CA GLU A 227 14.56 -6.35 -26.94
C GLU A 227 14.05 -5.36 -27.98
N ILE A 228 12.79 -4.94 -27.88
CA ILE A 228 12.19 -3.94 -28.80
C ILE A 228 12.88 -2.59 -28.64
N VAL A 229 13.06 -2.15 -27.39
CA VAL A 229 13.74 -0.88 -27.07
C VAL A 229 15.20 -0.94 -27.51
N SER A 230 15.90 -2.03 -27.19
CA SER A 230 17.27 -2.26 -27.60
C SER A 230 17.42 -2.17 -29.12
N LYS A 231 16.59 -2.88 -29.90
CA LYS A 231 16.60 -2.79 -31.38
C LYS A 231 16.40 -1.37 -31.88
N ARG A 232 15.51 -0.58 -31.25
CA ARG A 232 15.29 0.83 -31.63
C ARG A 232 16.51 1.71 -31.35
N LEU A 233 17.15 1.52 -30.20
CA LEU A 233 18.32 2.32 -29.82
C LEU A 233 19.54 2.00 -30.68
N PHE A 234 19.76 0.72 -30.99
CA PHE A 234 20.92 0.26 -31.76
C PHE A 234 20.72 0.43 -33.27
N SER A 235 19.50 0.39 -33.80
CA SER A 235 19.25 0.63 -35.22
C SER A 235 19.57 2.08 -35.66
N LYS A 236 19.65 3.02 -34.73
CA LYS A 236 20.05 4.43 -34.97
C LYS A 236 21.56 4.67 -34.89
N GLY A 237 22.34 3.68 -34.44
CA GLY A 237 23.80 3.78 -34.28
C GLY A 237 24.55 2.96 -35.35
N LEU A 238 24.76 3.52 -36.53
CA LEU A 238 25.72 3.00 -37.51
C LEU A 238 27.14 3.21 -36.97
N GLY A 239 27.76 2.17 -36.39
CA GLY A 239 29.18 2.22 -36.01
C GLY A 239 29.60 1.21 -34.93
N PHE A 240 30.86 0.80 -34.96
CA PHE A 240 31.63 -0.21 -34.23
C PHE A 240 31.47 -0.27 -32.68
N ARG A 241 30.51 0.41 -32.06
CA ARG A 241 30.21 0.38 -30.60
C ARG A 241 29.15 -0.65 -30.21
N ALA A 242 28.56 -1.38 -31.16
CA ALA A 242 27.44 -2.29 -30.92
C ALA A 242 27.81 -3.58 -30.12
N GLU A 243 29.07 -3.98 -30.09
CA GLU A 243 29.49 -5.24 -29.43
C GLU A 243 29.77 -5.11 -27.94
N LEU A 244 30.01 -3.90 -27.42
CA LEU A 244 30.42 -3.68 -26.03
C LEU A 244 29.24 -3.43 -25.06
N LYS A 245 28.02 -3.25 -25.56
CA LYS A 245 26.83 -2.93 -24.74
C LYS A 245 25.84 -4.09 -24.54
N LYS A 246 26.27 -5.34 -24.69
CA LYS A 246 25.44 -6.54 -24.46
C LYS A 246 25.02 -6.78 -23.01
N LYS A 247 25.31 -5.85 -22.08
CA LYS A 247 24.93 -5.89 -20.66
C LYS A 247 24.37 -4.55 -20.19
N GLU A 248 23.56 -3.87 -21.00
CA GLU A 248 22.76 -2.81 -20.41
C GLU A 248 21.71 -3.46 -19.50
N ASP A 249 21.64 -2.97 -18.27
CA ASP A 249 20.67 -3.42 -17.29
C ASP A 249 19.27 -3.23 -17.90
N ARG A 250 18.44 -4.27 -17.83
CA ARG A 250 17.07 -4.27 -18.37
C ARG A 250 16.27 -3.06 -17.87
N SER A 251 16.52 -2.64 -16.63
CA SER A 251 15.90 -1.49 -16.02
C SER A 251 16.25 -0.19 -16.74
N GLU A 252 17.50 -0.02 -17.20
CA GLU A 252 17.93 1.17 -17.94
C GLU A 252 17.25 1.23 -19.32
N LEU A 253 17.11 0.06 -20.00
CA LEU A 253 16.37 0.01 -21.26
C LEU A 253 14.90 0.40 -21.08
N PHE A 254 14.28 0.01 -19.98
CA PHE A 254 12.89 0.39 -19.72
C PHE A 254 12.68 1.87 -19.43
N LYS A 255 13.69 2.59 -18.93
CA LYS A 255 13.64 4.06 -18.79
C LYS A 255 13.55 4.77 -20.14
N GLU A 256 14.02 4.13 -21.19
CA GLU A 256 14.00 4.66 -22.56
C GLU A 256 12.74 4.26 -23.36
N VAL A 257 11.76 3.62 -22.72
CA VAL A 257 10.50 3.18 -23.38
C VAL A 257 9.74 4.36 -23.94
N LYS A 258 9.29 4.22 -25.19
CA LYS A 258 8.45 5.20 -25.90
C LYS A 258 7.13 4.57 -26.34
N ALA A 259 6.17 5.41 -26.68
CA ALA A 259 4.87 4.97 -27.19
C ALA A 259 5.01 4.00 -28.39
N GLU A 260 5.95 4.26 -29.29
CA GLU A 260 6.22 3.38 -30.45
C GLU A 260 6.66 1.98 -30.06
N ASP A 261 7.35 1.80 -28.93
CA ASP A 261 7.80 0.50 -28.44
C ASP A 261 6.62 -0.30 -27.88
N LEU A 262 5.72 0.36 -27.15
CA LEU A 262 4.50 -0.26 -26.62
C LEU A 262 3.54 -0.67 -27.76
N ILE A 263 3.45 0.12 -28.83
CA ILE A 263 2.67 -0.24 -30.02
C ILE A 263 3.30 -1.47 -30.71
N LYS A 264 4.63 -1.49 -30.86
CA LYS A 264 5.34 -2.67 -31.40
C LYS A 264 5.23 -3.91 -30.51
N TYR A 265 5.06 -3.69 -29.20
CA TYR A 265 4.85 -4.76 -28.24
C TYR A 265 3.46 -5.41 -28.38
N GLY A 266 2.48 -4.69 -28.95
CA GLY A 266 1.15 -5.20 -29.26
C GLY A 266 -0.02 -4.43 -28.63
N PHE A 267 0.23 -3.23 -28.15
CA PHE A 267 -0.85 -2.34 -27.68
C PHE A 267 -1.40 -1.50 -28.81
N GLU A 268 -2.70 -1.21 -28.78
CA GLU A 268 -3.31 -0.24 -29.69
C GLU A 268 -2.80 1.18 -29.40
N SER A 269 -2.57 1.97 -30.47
CA SER A 269 -2.07 3.34 -30.35
C SER A 269 -2.98 4.22 -29.50
N GLU A 270 -4.30 3.99 -29.55
CA GLU A 270 -5.29 4.70 -28.77
C GLU A 270 -5.14 4.42 -27.28
N PHE A 271 -4.93 3.14 -26.93
CA PHE A 271 -4.69 2.72 -25.55
C PHE A 271 -3.41 3.35 -24.99
N VAL A 272 -2.33 3.32 -25.76
CA VAL A 272 -1.05 3.94 -25.35
C VAL A 272 -1.21 5.46 -25.17
N GLY A 273 -1.99 6.10 -26.01
CA GLY A 273 -2.29 7.54 -25.91
C GLY A 273 -3.04 7.96 -24.64
N ARG A 274 -3.72 7.03 -23.97
CA ARG A 274 -4.43 7.28 -22.71
C ARG A 274 -3.62 7.02 -21.44
N ILE A 275 -2.36 6.62 -21.60
CA ILE A 275 -1.42 6.36 -20.50
C ILE A 275 -0.17 7.21 -20.70
N PRO A 276 -0.26 8.53 -20.46
CA PRO A 276 0.83 9.46 -20.76
C PRO A 276 2.02 9.37 -19.80
N VAL A 277 1.88 8.66 -18.68
CA VAL A 277 2.91 8.56 -17.64
C VAL A 277 3.43 7.13 -17.57
N VAL A 278 4.74 6.97 -17.70
CA VAL A 278 5.42 5.67 -17.52
C VAL A 278 6.35 5.78 -16.33
N ALA A 279 6.25 4.86 -15.38
CA ALA A 279 7.15 4.71 -14.27
C ALA A 279 7.75 3.30 -14.27
N VAL A 280 9.07 3.21 -14.13
CA VAL A 280 9.81 1.96 -14.20
C VAL A 280 10.30 1.58 -12.82
N LEU A 281 10.01 0.33 -12.42
CA LEU A 281 10.55 -0.25 -11.20
C LEU A 281 11.72 -1.17 -11.58
N GLU A 282 12.78 -1.03 -10.82
CA GLU A 282 14.04 -1.74 -11.02
C GLU A 282 14.06 -3.10 -10.33
N ASP A 283 14.91 -4.01 -10.81
CA ASP A 283 15.19 -5.27 -10.13
C ASP A 283 15.77 -5.03 -8.73
N LEU A 284 15.46 -5.93 -7.80
CA LEU A 284 15.96 -5.87 -6.44
C LEU A 284 17.27 -6.67 -6.33
N SER A 285 18.32 -6.03 -5.85
CA SER A 285 19.58 -6.68 -5.51
C SER A 285 19.48 -7.47 -4.20
N GLU A 286 20.46 -8.29 -3.90
CA GLU A 286 20.58 -8.98 -2.60
C GLU A 286 20.57 -7.99 -1.43
N GLU A 287 21.30 -6.87 -1.57
CA GLU A 287 21.32 -5.82 -0.56
C GLU A 287 19.98 -5.11 -0.39
N ASP A 288 19.22 -4.94 -1.47
CA ASP A 288 17.87 -4.39 -1.38
C ASP A 288 16.91 -5.36 -0.65
N LEU A 289 17.01 -6.67 -0.93
CA LEU A 289 16.23 -7.69 -0.23
C LEU A 289 16.57 -7.74 1.25
N TYR A 290 17.86 -7.63 1.61
CA TYR A 290 18.28 -7.51 3.00
C TYR A 290 17.70 -6.25 3.67
N LYS A 291 17.76 -5.09 3.00
CA LYS A 291 17.17 -3.85 3.52
C LYS A 291 15.66 -3.98 3.71
N ILE A 292 14.96 -4.69 2.81
CA ILE A 292 13.52 -4.97 2.95
C ILE A 292 13.25 -5.80 4.22
N LEU A 293 14.05 -6.83 4.50
CA LEU A 293 13.89 -7.62 5.72
C LEU A 293 14.18 -6.81 6.99
N LYS A 294 15.21 -5.95 6.95
CA LYS A 294 15.60 -5.09 8.06
C LYS A 294 14.62 -3.94 8.28
N ASN A 295 13.88 -3.55 7.24
CA ASN A 295 12.91 -2.47 7.33
C ASN A 295 11.75 -2.88 8.25
N ARG A 296 11.54 -2.14 9.33
CA ARG A 296 10.50 -2.39 10.34
C ARG A 296 9.07 -2.25 9.82
N TYR A 297 8.91 -1.46 8.77
CA TYR A 297 7.64 -1.31 8.07
C TYR A 297 7.39 -2.44 7.06
N SER A 298 8.39 -3.33 6.87
CA SER A 298 8.23 -4.54 6.05
C SER A 298 7.31 -5.54 6.72
N SER A 299 6.38 -6.08 5.94
CA SER A 299 5.42 -7.06 6.43
C SER A 299 6.03 -8.44 6.71
N VAL A 300 7.18 -8.80 6.11
CA VAL A 300 7.71 -10.18 6.14
C VAL A 300 8.14 -10.59 7.54
N VAL A 301 9.12 -9.90 8.13
CA VAL A 301 9.61 -10.19 9.49
C VAL A 301 8.55 -9.87 10.53
N THR A 302 7.83 -8.75 10.37
CA THR A 302 6.79 -8.32 11.30
C THR A 302 5.64 -9.32 11.37
N SER A 303 5.19 -9.85 10.22
CA SER A 303 4.14 -10.87 10.20
C SER A 303 4.59 -12.13 10.93
N LYS A 304 5.82 -12.60 10.72
CA LYS A 304 6.33 -13.77 11.43
C LYS A 304 6.49 -13.56 12.93
N LYS A 305 6.91 -12.37 13.35
CA LYS A 305 6.90 -12.02 14.79
C LYS A 305 5.49 -12.09 15.37
N GLN A 306 4.47 -11.64 14.64
CA GLN A 306 3.06 -11.71 15.06
C GLN A 306 2.53 -13.15 15.08
N ASP A 307 2.88 -13.97 14.07
CA ASP A 307 2.47 -15.38 14.02
C ASP A 307 2.96 -16.12 15.27
N PHE A 308 4.25 -16.04 15.62
CA PHE A 308 4.80 -16.64 16.82
C PHE A 308 4.24 -16.03 18.11
N LYS A 309 4.03 -14.72 18.13
CA LYS A 309 3.45 -14.02 19.27
C LYS A 309 2.03 -14.49 19.59
N SER A 310 1.26 -14.90 18.59
CA SER A 310 -0.08 -15.46 18.77
C SER A 310 -0.07 -16.77 19.62
N TYR A 311 1.06 -17.47 19.64
CA TYR A 311 1.32 -18.63 20.49
C TYR A 311 2.07 -18.28 21.79
N GLY A 312 2.29 -16.99 22.07
CA GLY A 312 3.03 -16.52 23.24
C GLY A 312 4.55 -16.67 23.12
N ILE A 313 5.08 -16.82 21.90
CA ILE A 313 6.50 -16.99 21.63
C ILE A 313 7.04 -15.70 21.01
N ASP A 314 8.09 -15.14 21.60
CA ASP A 314 8.83 -14.01 21.06
C ASP A 314 9.99 -14.49 20.19
N ILE A 315 10.02 -14.00 18.94
CA ILE A 315 11.06 -14.33 17.96
C ILE A 315 11.90 -13.09 17.62
N ARG A 316 13.22 -13.27 17.53
CA ARG A 316 14.16 -12.27 17.05
C ARG A 316 15.00 -12.81 15.90
N PHE A 317 15.53 -11.92 15.09
CA PHE A 317 16.38 -12.25 13.95
C PHE A 317 17.72 -11.54 14.10
N THR A 318 18.82 -12.30 14.01
CA THR A 318 20.13 -11.68 13.92
C THR A 318 20.35 -11.06 12.54
N ASP A 319 21.19 -10.03 12.46
CA ASP A 319 21.52 -9.38 11.20
C ASP A 319 22.08 -10.37 10.16
N ASP A 320 22.94 -11.29 10.60
CA ASP A 320 23.50 -12.36 9.77
C ASP A 320 22.43 -13.32 9.23
N SER A 321 21.40 -13.64 10.01
CA SER A 321 20.29 -14.48 9.54
C SER A 321 19.49 -13.77 8.44
N LEU A 322 19.24 -12.47 8.58
CA LEU A 322 18.54 -11.67 7.56
C LEU A 322 19.36 -11.63 6.25
N ARG A 323 20.69 -11.55 6.34
CA ARG A 323 21.58 -11.61 5.15
C ARG A 323 21.49 -12.96 4.45
N VAL A 324 21.49 -14.07 5.19
CA VAL A 324 21.32 -15.41 4.62
C VAL A 324 19.96 -15.54 3.94
N ILE A 325 18.88 -15.07 4.58
CA ILE A 325 17.54 -15.11 4.00
C ILE A 325 17.49 -14.30 2.69
N ALA A 326 18.09 -13.09 2.67
CA ALA A 326 18.16 -12.24 1.48
C ALA A 326 18.94 -12.91 0.36
N GLN A 327 20.06 -13.56 0.67
CA GLN A 327 20.90 -14.28 -0.29
C GLN A 327 20.15 -15.47 -0.93
N GLU A 328 19.46 -16.27 -0.11
CA GLU A 328 18.66 -17.39 -0.64
C GLU A 328 17.48 -16.89 -1.48
N ALA A 329 16.80 -15.81 -1.03
CA ALA A 329 15.72 -15.21 -1.78
C ALA A 329 16.16 -14.63 -3.12
N HIS A 330 17.36 -14.03 -3.20
CA HIS A 330 17.90 -13.51 -4.45
C HIS A 330 18.14 -14.60 -5.48
N LYS A 331 18.51 -15.82 -5.05
CA LYS A 331 18.68 -16.99 -5.95
C LYS A 331 17.36 -17.43 -6.61
N GLU A 332 16.21 -17.22 -5.95
CA GLU A 332 14.89 -17.59 -6.49
C GLU A 332 14.40 -16.65 -7.61
N LYS A 333 15.02 -15.49 -7.82
CA LYS A 333 14.73 -14.50 -8.89
C LYS A 333 13.24 -14.06 -8.99
N THR A 334 12.51 -14.11 -7.88
CA THR A 334 11.10 -13.66 -7.80
C THR A 334 10.94 -12.37 -6.99
N GLY A 335 12.02 -11.64 -6.78
CA GLY A 335 12.07 -10.39 -6.05
C GLY A 335 11.66 -10.55 -4.57
N ALA A 336 10.99 -9.57 -3.99
CA ALA A 336 10.58 -9.60 -2.60
C ALA A 336 9.59 -10.74 -2.25
N ARG A 337 8.92 -11.35 -3.23
CA ARG A 337 8.06 -12.54 -2.99
C ARG A 337 8.87 -13.74 -2.50
N ALA A 338 10.12 -13.87 -2.95
CA ALA A 338 11.02 -14.92 -2.49
C ALA A 338 11.30 -14.83 -0.99
N LEU A 339 11.32 -13.63 -0.41
CA LEU A 339 11.55 -13.45 1.03
C LEU A 339 10.54 -14.22 1.87
N ILE A 340 9.26 -14.13 1.50
CA ILE A 340 8.17 -14.85 2.20
C ILE A 340 8.41 -16.36 2.07
N SER A 341 8.68 -16.85 0.86
CA SER A 341 8.91 -18.26 0.57
C SER A 341 10.09 -18.83 1.37
N VAL A 342 11.20 -18.09 1.43
CA VAL A 342 12.41 -18.53 2.15
C VAL A 342 12.18 -18.51 3.67
N VAL A 343 11.57 -17.47 4.21
CA VAL A 343 11.26 -17.38 5.65
C VAL A 343 10.31 -18.51 6.06
N GLU A 344 9.29 -18.82 5.24
CA GLU A 344 8.41 -19.97 5.48
C GLU A 344 9.17 -21.29 5.50
N LYS A 345 10.04 -21.54 4.51
CA LYS A 345 10.85 -22.78 4.48
C LYS A 345 11.71 -22.97 5.72
N ILE A 346 12.24 -21.87 6.27
CA ILE A 346 13.06 -21.89 7.49
C ILE A 346 12.20 -22.17 8.72
N LEU A 347 11.06 -21.46 8.86
CA LEU A 347 10.33 -21.38 10.13
C LEU A 347 9.16 -22.36 10.25
N VAL A 348 8.63 -22.95 9.18
CA VAL A 348 7.46 -23.84 9.23
C VAL A 348 7.61 -25.01 10.21
N GLY A 349 8.83 -25.56 10.34
CA GLY A 349 9.12 -26.63 11.31
C GLY A 349 9.00 -26.14 12.76
N PHE A 350 9.45 -24.94 13.03
CA PHE A 350 9.39 -24.28 14.33
C PHE A 350 7.95 -23.90 14.69
N GLU A 351 7.21 -23.31 13.77
CA GLU A 351 5.79 -22.97 13.96
C GLU A 351 4.93 -24.18 14.30
N ARG A 352 5.26 -25.36 13.74
CA ARG A 352 4.53 -26.60 14.02
C ARG A 352 4.82 -27.16 15.41
N VAL A 353 6.03 -27.03 15.91
CA VAL A 353 6.51 -27.77 17.09
C VAL A 353 6.56 -26.90 18.34
N LEU A 354 7.09 -25.67 18.24
CA LEU A 354 7.32 -24.80 19.40
C LEU A 354 6.06 -24.41 20.18
N PRO A 355 4.87 -24.24 19.57
CA PRO A 355 3.65 -23.99 20.35
C PRO A 355 3.28 -25.06 21.36
N SER A 356 3.83 -26.30 21.20
CA SER A 356 3.61 -27.43 22.13
C SER A 356 4.74 -27.58 23.15
N SER A 357 5.72 -26.67 23.15
CA SER A 357 6.83 -26.62 24.13
C SER A 357 6.62 -25.47 25.13
N ASP A 358 7.45 -25.43 26.17
CA ASP A 358 7.43 -24.35 27.17
C ASP A 358 8.25 -23.13 26.71
N LEU A 359 8.90 -23.20 25.57
CA LEU A 359 9.75 -22.14 25.03
C LEU A 359 8.96 -20.87 24.77
N LYS A 360 9.41 -19.73 25.33
CA LYS A 360 8.77 -18.43 25.20
C LYS A 360 9.56 -17.47 24.29
N ARG A 361 10.84 -17.74 24.07
CA ARG A 361 11.74 -16.85 23.34
C ARG A 361 12.75 -17.65 22.53
N PHE A 362 12.98 -17.29 21.26
CA PHE A 362 14.11 -17.81 20.50
C PHE A 362 14.60 -16.82 19.45
N THR A 363 15.85 -17.00 19.03
CA THR A 363 16.49 -16.15 18.05
C THR A 363 16.85 -16.95 16.81
N VAL A 364 16.47 -16.43 15.65
CA VAL A 364 16.87 -16.96 14.34
C VAL A 364 18.30 -16.51 14.08
N THR A 365 19.23 -17.45 14.18
CA THR A 365 20.66 -17.23 13.91
C THR A 365 20.98 -17.58 12.47
N ARG A 366 22.20 -17.25 12.04
CA ARG A 366 22.74 -17.67 10.73
C ARG A 366 22.71 -19.19 10.55
N GLU A 367 23.14 -19.93 11.59
CA GLU A 367 23.22 -21.38 11.57
C GLU A 367 21.82 -22.01 11.44
N LEU A 368 20.85 -21.48 12.17
CA LEU A 368 19.45 -21.87 12.08
C LEU A 368 18.91 -21.62 10.66
N ALA A 369 19.17 -20.44 10.10
CA ALA A 369 18.69 -20.10 8.76
C ALA A 369 19.26 -21.04 7.67
N LEU A 370 20.51 -21.47 7.82
CA LEU A 370 21.14 -22.41 6.90
C LEU A 370 20.68 -23.86 7.09
N ASN A 371 20.50 -24.31 8.34
CA ASN A 371 20.18 -25.69 8.70
C ASN A 371 19.05 -25.78 9.74
N PRO A 372 17.78 -25.51 9.37
CA PRO A 372 16.67 -25.39 10.34
C PRO A 372 16.39 -26.67 11.16
N ARG A 373 16.48 -27.86 10.53
CA ARG A 373 16.07 -29.13 11.17
C ARG A 373 16.96 -29.57 12.34
N PRO A 374 18.29 -29.60 12.21
CA PRO A 374 19.17 -29.92 13.33
C PRO A 374 18.98 -28.94 14.50
N PHE A 375 18.87 -27.65 14.18
CA PHE A 375 18.72 -26.61 15.19
C PHE A 375 17.39 -26.73 15.97
N LEU A 376 16.30 -27.12 15.32
CA LEU A 376 15.03 -27.40 15.98
C LEU A 376 15.18 -28.54 16.99
N GLN A 377 15.91 -29.61 16.67
CA GLN A 377 16.17 -30.74 17.59
C GLN A 377 17.02 -30.29 18.79
N GLU A 378 18.00 -29.42 18.55
CA GLU A 378 18.83 -28.87 19.62
C GLU A 378 18.02 -27.96 20.58
N ILE A 379 17.15 -27.11 20.05
CA ILE A 379 16.26 -26.27 20.90
C ILE A 379 15.35 -27.12 21.76
N LEU A 380 14.76 -28.17 21.20
CA LEU A 380 13.87 -29.07 21.95
C LEU A 380 14.59 -29.93 23.00
N ALA A 381 15.88 -30.20 22.81
CA ALA A 381 16.69 -30.93 23.78
C ALA A 381 17.04 -30.05 24.99
N ASP A 382 17.19 -28.78 24.84
CA ASP A 382 17.49 -27.78 25.87
C ASP A 382 16.82 -26.45 25.56
N GLU A 383 15.59 -26.24 26.00
CA GLU A 383 14.76 -25.09 25.66
C GLU A 383 15.35 -23.77 26.19
N TYR A 384 16.04 -23.78 27.33
CA TYR A 384 16.51 -22.61 28.04
C TYR A 384 18.03 -22.52 28.19
N HIS A 385 18.77 -22.91 27.14
CA HIS A 385 20.22 -22.82 27.18
C HIS A 385 20.66 -21.36 27.41
N PRO A 386 21.54 -21.08 28.42
CA PRO A 386 21.91 -19.71 28.82
C PRO A 386 22.39 -18.84 27.67
N SER A 387 23.27 -19.36 26.82
CA SER A 387 23.83 -18.58 25.70
C SER A 387 22.76 -18.19 24.67
N ARG A 388 21.68 -18.98 24.50
CA ARG A 388 20.57 -18.59 23.62
C ARG A 388 19.67 -17.52 24.24
N CYS A 389 19.53 -17.54 25.57
CA CYS A 389 18.81 -16.48 26.28
C CYS A 389 19.58 -15.16 26.24
N GLU A 390 20.88 -15.19 26.49
CA GLU A 390 21.77 -14.01 26.37
C GLU A 390 21.71 -13.43 24.97
N LEU A 391 21.85 -14.24 23.94
CA LEU A 391 21.74 -13.80 22.56
C LEU A 391 20.39 -13.15 22.24
N PHE A 392 19.29 -13.69 22.79
CA PHE A 392 17.96 -13.09 22.59
C PHE A 392 17.89 -11.71 23.25
N ASP A 393 18.39 -11.58 24.48
CA ASP A 393 18.36 -10.33 25.23
C ASP A 393 19.26 -9.27 24.56
N ASP A 394 20.42 -9.66 24.00
CA ASP A 394 21.29 -8.78 23.23
C ASP A 394 20.60 -8.25 21.97
N VAL A 395 19.99 -9.13 21.17
CA VAL A 395 19.29 -8.73 19.94
C VAL A 395 18.05 -7.88 20.25
N ASP A 396 17.30 -8.21 21.31
CA ASP A 396 16.15 -7.43 21.76
C ASP A 396 16.56 -6.01 22.19
N SER A 397 17.69 -5.88 22.93
CA SER A 397 18.24 -4.61 23.34
C SER A 397 18.64 -3.75 22.13
N LEU A 398 19.35 -4.33 21.16
CA LEU A 398 19.72 -3.63 19.92
C LEU A 398 18.50 -3.15 19.14
N GLU A 399 17.48 -4.00 19.00
CA GLU A 399 16.22 -3.60 18.32
C GLU A 399 15.51 -2.44 19.04
N ARG A 400 15.55 -2.40 20.38
CA ARG A 400 14.97 -1.32 21.19
C ARG A 400 15.74 0.00 21.03
N ASP A 401 17.07 -0.07 21.11
CA ASP A 401 17.93 1.09 20.95
C ASP A 401 17.80 1.73 19.56
N ASP A 402 17.75 0.88 18.52
CA ASP A 402 17.50 1.34 17.15
C ASP A 402 16.12 2.02 17.00
N LEU A 403 15.06 1.50 17.66
CA LEU A 403 13.74 2.12 17.67
C LEU A 403 13.77 3.47 18.38
N LEU A 404 14.45 3.55 19.51
CA LEU A 404 14.56 4.80 20.27
C LEU A 404 15.25 5.89 19.44
N ASN A 405 16.39 5.54 18.84
CA ASN A 405 17.12 6.46 17.97
C ASN A 405 16.29 6.92 16.76
N GLU A 406 15.52 6.02 16.15
CA GLU A 406 14.61 6.36 15.05
C GLU A 406 13.52 7.35 15.50
N LEU A 407 12.84 7.07 16.63
CA LEU A 407 11.79 7.96 17.14
C LEU A 407 12.33 9.31 17.59
N GLU A 408 13.50 9.34 18.22
CA GLU A 408 14.19 10.58 18.60
C GLU A 408 14.57 11.41 17.37
N SER A 409 15.08 10.78 16.31
CA SER A 409 15.42 11.48 15.06
C SER A 409 14.23 12.10 14.35
N ARG A 410 13.02 11.60 14.61
CA ARG A 410 11.75 12.08 14.03
C ARG A 410 10.99 13.05 14.94
N ALA A 411 11.60 13.54 16.03
CA ALA A 411 10.94 14.42 16.99
C ALA A 411 10.33 15.67 16.34
N ASP A 412 11.03 16.31 15.40
CA ASP A 412 10.56 17.50 14.68
C ASP A 412 9.32 17.20 13.79
N GLU A 413 9.31 16.02 13.17
CA GLU A 413 8.15 15.54 12.42
C GLU A 413 6.94 15.35 13.33
N PHE A 414 7.13 14.73 14.50
CA PHE A 414 6.06 14.53 15.47
C PHE A 414 5.54 15.85 16.04
N VAL A 415 6.41 16.84 16.27
CA VAL A 415 5.97 18.20 16.65
C VAL A 415 5.11 18.82 15.54
N THR A 416 5.51 18.66 14.28
CA THR A 416 4.74 19.19 13.14
C THR A 416 3.38 18.49 12.98
N CYS A 417 3.36 17.16 13.11
CA CYS A 417 2.14 16.36 12.87
C CYS A 417 1.18 16.38 14.08
N TYR A 418 1.71 16.42 15.31
CA TYR A 418 0.93 16.19 16.53
C TYR A 418 1.02 17.35 17.53
N GLY A 419 1.77 18.40 17.23
CA GLY A 419 1.92 19.58 18.08
C GLY A 419 2.92 19.43 19.24
N GLN A 420 3.42 18.23 19.50
CA GLN A 420 4.39 17.96 20.56
C GLN A 420 5.23 16.69 20.30
N SER A 421 6.44 16.65 20.88
CA SER A 421 7.25 15.43 20.96
C SER A 421 7.15 14.82 22.37
N LEU A 422 7.39 13.51 22.45
CA LEU A 422 7.42 12.79 23.72
C LEU A 422 8.82 12.87 24.35
N SER A 423 8.88 12.80 25.69
CA SER A 423 10.12 12.63 26.41
C SER A 423 10.73 11.25 26.14
N ARG A 424 12.05 11.09 26.37
CA ARG A 424 12.74 9.81 26.22
C ARG A 424 12.06 8.69 27.01
N GLU A 425 11.68 8.95 28.27
CA GLU A 425 10.99 7.98 29.12
C GLU A 425 9.60 7.57 28.55
N ALA A 426 8.88 8.50 27.94
CA ALA A 426 7.62 8.22 27.27
C ALA A 426 7.84 7.42 25.98
N LEU A 427 8.92 7.69 25.24
CA LEU A 427 9.32 6.91 24.06
C LEU A 427 9.65 5.47 24.41
N GLU A 428 10.38 5.23 25.51
CA GLU A 428 10.70 3.89 26.01
C GLU A 428 9.40 3.10 26.29
N LEU A 429 8.41 3.72 26.91
CA LEU A 429 7.10 3.12 27.17
C LEU A 429 6.32 2.82 25.90
N VAL A 430 6.39 3.71 24.92
CA VAL A 430 5.81 3.50 23.58
C VAL A 430 6.47 2.28 22.90
N ILE A 431 7.80 2.16 22.99
CA ILE A 431 8.56 1.06 22.40
C ILE A 431 8.22 -0.26 23.08
N GLU A 432 8.21 -0.29 24.42
CA GLU A 432 7.82 -1.47 25.19
C GLU A 432 6.43 -1.97 24.79
N SER A 433 5.45 -1.06 24.73
CA SER A 433 4.08 -1.40 24.34
C SER A 433 3.98 -1.82 22.87
N ALA A 434 4.75 -1.20 21.98
CA ALA A 434 4.77 -1.55 20.56
C ALA A 434 5.30 -2.97 20.34
N ILE A 435 6.42 -3.31 20.99
CA ILE A 435 7.05 -4.64 20.93
C ILE A 435 6.13 -5.69 21.54
N THR A 436 5.60 -5.42 22.74
CA THR A 436 4.75 -6.37 23.47
C THR A 436 3.49 -6.73 22.68
N ARG A 437 2.91 -5.79 21.94
CA ARG A 437 1.66 -5.97 21.20
C ARG A 437 1.84 -6.24 19.70
N GLY A 438 3.06 -6.19 19.19
CA GLY A 438 3.31 -6.30 17.76
C GLY A 438 2.68 -5.15 16.94
N LEU A 439 2.54 -3.97 17.53
CA LEU A 439 2.03 -2.78 16.87
C LEU A 439 3.17 -1.89 16.36
N SER A 440 2.88 -1.03 15.38
CA SER A 440 3.87 -0.04 14.99
C SER A 440 4.06 1.00 16.10
N ALA A 441 5.31 1.42 16.33
CA ALA A 441 5.64 2.43 17.34
C ALA A 441 4.85 3.74 17.11
N GLU A 442 4.62 4.12 15.84
CA GLU A 442 3.80 5.30 15.50
C GLU A 442 2.33 5.16 15.91
N THR A 443 1.76 3.96 15.80
CA THR A 443 0.38 3.70 16.26
C THR A 443 0.28 3.84 17.77
N VAL A 444 1.25 3.31 18.51
CA VAL A 444 1.31 3.42 19.97
C VAL A 444 1.59 4.87 20.39
N TYR A 445 2.48 5.56 19.67
CA TYR A 445 2.79 6.98 19.89
C TYR A 445 1.52 7.85 19.80
N ARG A 446 0.73 7.70 18.72
CA ARG A 446 -0.54 8.41 18.56
C ARG A 446 -1.53 8.09 19.69
N ARG A 447 -1.60 6.83 20.10
CA ARG A 447 -2.46 6.41 21.20
C ARG A 447 -1.99 7.00 22.53
N TYR A 448 -0.69 7.04 22.77
CA TYR A 448 -0.09 7.71 23.93
C TYR A 448 -0.50 9.19 24.00
N LEU A 449 -0.34 9.93 22.91
CA LEU A 449 -0.72 11.35 22.86
C LEU A 449 -2.21 11.56 23.10
N LYS A 450 -3.05 10.70 22.55
CA LYS A 450 -4.50 10.76 22.79
C LYS A 450 -4.81 10.58 24.28
N LEU A 451 -4.27 9.55 24.91
CA LEU A 451 -4.47 9.29 26.34
C LEU A 451 -3.96 10.43 27.23
N GLU A 452 -2.80 10.99 26.91
CA GLU A 452 -2.27 12.16 27.61
C GLU A 452 -3.23 13.35 27.51
N ASN A 453 -3.82 13.59 26.35
CA ASN A 453 -4.79 14.66 26.14
C ASN A 453 -6.13 14.38 26.86
N ASP A 454 -6.58 13.11 26.87
CA ASP A 454 -7.79 12.70 27.59
C ASP A 454 -7.63 12.95 29.10
N VAL A 455 -6.46 12.65 29.68
CA VAL A 455 -6.16 12.97 31.09
C VAL A 455 -6.17 14.48 31.35
N LYS A 456 -5.54 15.29 30.48
CA LYS A 456 -5.58 16.76 30.60
C LYS A 456 -7.00 17.31 30.52
N THR A 457 -7.82 16.75 29.67
CA THR A 457 -9.25 17.10 29.53
C THR A 457 -10.01 16.75 30.80
N PHE A 458 -9.79 15.57 31.37
CA PHE A 458 -10.37 15.13 32.60
C PHE A 458 -9.98 16.06 33.78
N GLU A 459 -8.70 16.46 33.91
CA GLU A 459 -8.24 17.41 34.92
C GLU A 459 -9.00 18.75 34.84
N ALA A 460 -9.21 19.26 33.61
CA ALA A 460 -9.94 20.51 33.37
C ALA A 460 -11.44 20.38 33.68
N GLU A 461 -12.07 19.28 33.30
CA GLU A 461 -13.47 19.00 33.59
C GLU A 461 -13.73 18.82 35.09
N PHE A 462 -12.84 18.08 35.76
CA PHE A 462 -12.92 17.93 37.22
C PHE A 462 -12.87 19.26 37.94
N TYR A 463 -11.96 20.17 37.55
CA TYR A 463 -11.93 21.53 38.07
C TYR A 463 -13.23 22.31 37.80
N ARG A 464 -13.78 22.16 36.60
CA ARG A 464 -15.04 22.86 36.23
C ARG A 464 -16.23 22.40 37.08
N ILE A 465 -16.28 21.07 37.38
CA ILE A 465 -17.41 20.47 38.10
C ILE A 465 -17.29 20.71 39.62
N TYR A 466 -16.09 20.49 40.17
CA TYR A 466 -15.88 20.44 41.63
C TYR A 466 -15.13 21.62 42.20
N GLY A 467 -14.60 22.55 41.38
CA GLY A 467 -13.78 23.69 41.80
C GLY A 467 -12.43 23.31 42.41
N ILE A 468 -12.04 22.02 42.35
CA ILE A 468 -10.82 21.48 42.93
C ILE A 468 -9.82 21.20 41.81
N ARG A 469 -8.62 21.76 41.90
CA ARG A 469 -7.55 21.47 40.96
C ARG A 469 -6.87 20.15 41.35
N ILE A 470 -7.00 19.15 40.47
CA ILE A 470 -6.20 17.94 40.53
C ILE A 470 -5.15 18.00 39.42
N LYS A 471 -3.99 17.39 39.65
CA LYS A 471 -2.95 17.23 38.62
C LYS A 471 -2.29 15.89 38.86
N PHE A 472 -2.29 15.05 37.83
CA PHE A 472 -1.58 13.80 37.89
C PHE A 472 -0.06 14.07 37.88
N SER A 473 0.69 13.37 38.75
CA SER A 473 2.14 13.41 38.67
C SER A 473 2.61 12.71 37.39
N GLY A 474 3.82 13.04 36.89
CA GLY A 474 4.37 12.38 35.70
C GLY A 474 4.42 10.84 35.83
N GLU A 475 4.65 10.33 37.03
CA GLU A 475 4.65 8.88 37.31
C GLU A 475 3.23 8.30 37.24
N ALA A 476 2.26 8.95 37.86
CA ALA A 476 0.86 8.52 37.84
C ALA A 476 0.29 8.56 36.40
N LEU A 477 0.65 9.58 35.61
CA LEU A 477 0.25 9.70 34.21
C LEU A 477 0.83 8.54 33.39
N ARG A 478 2.11 8.23 33.55
CA ARG A 478 2.75 7.11 32.86
C ARG A 478 2.12 5.75 33.21
N GLU A 479 1.82 5.54 34.48
CA GLU A 479 1.20 4.28 34.90
C GLU A 479 -0.24 4.14 34.38
N LEU A 480 -1.04 5.21 34.39
CA LEU A 480 -2.36 5.24 33.75
C LEU A 480 -2.29 4.92 32.25
N ILE A 481 -1.35 5.54 31.54
CA ILE A 481 -1.15 5.31 30.12
C ILE A 481 -0.70 3.86 29.89
N ARG A 482 0.21 3.34 30.70
CA ARG A 482 0.68 1.96 30.63
C ARG A 482 -0.48 0.97 30.80
N LEU A 483 -1.28 1.12 31.85
CA LEU A 483 -2.46 0.29 32.07
C LEU A 483 -3.46 0.35 30.92
N SER A 484 -3.71 1.54 30.38
CA SER A 484 -4.59 1.71 29.21
C SER A 484 -4.00 1.15 27.93
N LEU A 485 -2.69 1.26 27.74
CA LEU A 485 -1.99 0.62 26.63
C LEU A 485 -1.99 -0.90 26.78
N ASP A 486 -1.95 -1.47 28.01
CA ASP A 486 -1.95 -2.89 28.28
C ASP A 486 -3.32 -3.58 28.17
N GLY A 487 -4.38 -2.85 27.83
CA GLY A 487 -5.68 -3.41 27.43
C GLY A 487 -6.56 -3.86 28.59
N SER A 488 -6.25 -3.52 29.82
CA SER A 488 -7.26 -3.43 30.85
C SER A 488 -8.17 -2.27 30.43
N GLU A 489 -9.42 -2.54 30.06
CA GLU A 489 -10.43 -1.52 29.89
C GLU A 489 -10.38 -0.62 31.13
N ALA A 490 -10.06 0.65 30.91
CA ALA A 490 -10.15 1.62 31.99
C ALA A 490 -11.62 1.74 32.38
N PRO A 491 -11.93 1.81 33.66
CA PRO A 491 -13.28 1.99 34.17
C PRO A 491 -13.95 3.27 33.65
#